data_94eec97daf453749c66df288243a44bf
#
_entry.id   94eec97daf453749c66df288243a44bf
#
_cell.length_a   1.000
_cell.length_b   1.000
_cell.length_c   1.000
_cell.angle_alpha   90.00
_cell.angle_beta   90.00
_cell.angle_gamma   90.00
#
_symmetry.space_group_name_H-M   'P 1'
#
loop_
_entity.id
_entity.type
_entity.pdbx_description
1 polymer ?
#
loop_
_entity_poly.entity_id
_entity_poly.type
_entity_poly.pdbx_seq_one_letter_code
_entity_poly.pdbx_strand_id
1 'polypeptide(L)'
;MSIAVTDVRLALVAALSVSPAVNVYELVPQHPMVPCIIVYPPDSIDYMVARATDLAVFSVLVLVGPRDPTSQEVLEGFMSGTGDLSIREALYTDRTLGAVVSNLRLLDMTSGAYTLNVGGDDTVIGAEFRVEITA
;
A
#
# COMPACT_ATOMS: atom_id res chain seq x y z
N MET A 1 -5.34 -18.95 -12.59
CA MET A 1 -5.12 -19.29 -11.17
C MET A 1 -6.01 -18.42 -10.29
N SER A 2 -6.52 -19.00 -9.23
CA SER A 2 -7.35 -18.26 -8.28
C SER A 2 -6.49 -17.39 -7.38
N ILE A 3 -7.02 -16.23 -6.98
CA ILE A 3 -6.34 -15.36 -6.05
C ILE A 3 -6.63 -15.79 -4.60
N ALA A 4 -5.58 -15.87 -3.80
CA ALA A 4 -5.67 -16.06 -2.36
C ALA A 4 -5.47 -14.70 -1.67
N VAL A 5 -6.56 -14.00 -1.41
CA VAL A 5 -6.54 -12.60 -0.93
C VAL A 5 -5.70 -12.45 0.34
N THR A 6 -5.87 -13.35 1.30
CA THR A 6 -5.11 -13.28 2.56
C THR A 6 -3.61 -13.45 2.33
N ASP A 7 -3.22 -14.38 1.46
CA ASP A 7 -1.81 -14.62 1.16
C ASP A 7 -1.19 -13.41 0.46
N VAL A 8 -1.92 -12.81 -0.47
CA VAL A 8 -1.47 -11.59 -1.17
C VAL A 8 -1.32 -10.43 -0.19
N ARG A 9 -2.29 -10.25 0.69
CA ARG A 9 -2.23 -9.18 1.70
C ARG A 9 -0.99 -9.33 2.59
N LEU A 10 -0.75 -10.53 3.11
CA LEU A 10 0.41 -10.79 3.96
C LEU A 10 1.72 -10.61 3.21
N ALA A 11 1.77 -11.01 1.95
CA ALA A 11 2.95 -10.82 1.11
C ALA A 11 3.21 -9.33 0.81
N LEU A 12 2.15 -8.54 0.59
CA LEU A 12 2.27 -7.09 0.43
C LEU A 12 2.80 -6.42 1.70
N VAL A 13 2.28 -6.82 2.86
CA VAL A 13 2.76 -6.31 4.16
C VAL A 13 4.25 -6.61 4.33
N ALA A 14 4.69 -7.82 4.02
CA ALA A 14 6.10 -8.19 4.13
C ALA A 14 6.97 -7.37 3.17
N ALA A 15 6.52 -7.16 1.94
CA ALA A 15 7.26 -6.37 0.95
C ALA A 15 7.36 -4.89 1.34
N LEU A 16 6.32 -4.36 2.00
CA LEU A 16 6.25 -2.95 2.38
C LEU A 16 6.88 -2.66 3.75
N SER A 17 7.30 -3.68 4.49
CA SER A 17 7.97 -3.52 5.79
C SER A 17 9.45 -3.16 5.60
N VAL A 18 9.70 -1.96 5.03
CA VAL A 18 11.04 -1.53 4.62
C VAL A 18 11.79 -0.77 5.71
N SER A 19 11.10 -0.26 6.72
CA SER A 19 11.71 0.52 7.79
C SER A 19 11.05 0.23 9.13
N PRO A 20 11.82 0.04 10.21
CA PRO A 20 11.25 -0.15 11.55
C PRO A 20 10.57 1.10 12.10
N ALA A 21 10.84 2.27 11.52
CA ALA A 21 10.21 3.53 11.91
C ALA A 21 8.81 3.70 11.34
N VAL A 22 8.39 2.82 10.43
CA VAL A 22 7.07 2.87 9.78
C VAL A 22 6.23 1.69 10.22
N ASN A 23 5.04 1.96 10.75
CA ASN A 23 4.10 0.91 11.15
C ASN A 23 3.38 0.39 9.89
N VAL A 24 3.38 -0.93 9.70
CA VAL A 24 2.67 -1.55 8.58
C VAL A 24 1.55 -2.40 9.15
N TYR A 25 0.31 -2.09 8.76
CA TYR A 25 -0.87 -2.76 9.28
C TYR A 25 -1.40 -3.78 8.28
N GLU A 26 -1.58 -5.01 8.73
CA GLU A 26 -2.16 -6.09 7.93
C GLU A 26 -3.67 -5.91 7.73
N LEU A 27 -4.32 -5.31 8.71
CA LEU A 27 -5.76 -5.04 8.71
C LEU A 27 -5.97 -3.55 8.99
N VAL A 28 -7.12 -3.03 8.58
CA VAL A 28 -7.42 -1.61 8.80
C VAL A 28 -7.57 -1.34 10.30
N PRO A 29 -6.69 -0.53 10.89
CA PRO A 29 -6.75 -0.24 12.33
C PRO A 29 -7.80 0.84 12.62
N GLN A 30 -8.33 0.84 13.84
CA GLN A 30 -9.23 1.90 14.29
C GLN A 30 -8.48 3.20 14.59
N HIS A 31 -7.27 3.07 15.14
CA HIS A 31 -6.44 4.22 15.55
C HIS A 31 -5.00 4.03 15.02
N PRO A 32 -4.76 4.33 13.74
CA PRO A 32 -3.43 4.15 13.17
C PRO A 32 -2.42 5.14 13.76
N MET A 33 -1.22 4.65 14.01
CA MET A 33 -0.10 5.47 14.47
C MET A 33 0.78 5.83 13.27
N VAL A 34 0.90 7.11 12.98
CA VAL A 34 1.70 7.61 11.86
C VAL A 34 3.19 7.73 12.25
N PRO A 35 4.12 7.57 11.30
CA PRO A 35 3.89 7.17 9.91
C PRO A 35 3.47 5.70 9.79
N CYS A 36 2.55 5.40 8.90
CA CYS A 36 2.07 4.03 8.73
C CYS A 36 1.69 3.71 7.28
N ILE A 37 1.66 2.42 7.00
CA ILE A 37 1.18 1.87 5.73
C ILE A 37 0.05 0.90 6.07
N ILE A 38 -1.09 1.06 5.40
CA ILE A 38 -2.27 0.22 5.60
C ILE A 38 -2.59 -0.46 4.28
N VAL A 39 -2.64 -1.79 4.29
CA VAL A 39 -3.07 -2.56 3.13
C VAL A 39 -4.55 -2.83 3.26
N TYR A 40 -5.35 -2.22 2.40
CA TYR A 40 -6.80 -2.39 2.40
C TYR A 40 -7.20 -3.68 1.69
N PRO A 41 -8.42 -4.18 1.94
CA PRO A 41 -8.99 -5.23 1.09
C PRO A 41 -8.99 -4.80 -0.38
N PRO A 42 -8.96 -5.73 -1.33
CA PRO A 42 -8.94 -5.34 -2.73
C PRO A 42 -10.18 -4.52 -3.11
N ASP A 43 -9.96 -3.45 -3.87
CA ASP A 43 -11.06 -2.60 -4.37
C ASP A 43 -11.92 -3.38 -5.35
N SER A 44 -11.30 -4.24 -6.14
CA SER A 44 -11.98 -5.05 -7.14
C SER A 44 -11.20 -6.33 -7.40
N ILE A 45 -11.92 -7.39 -7.73
CA ILE A 45 -11.34 -8.64 -8.21
C ILE A 45 -12.07 -9.00 -9.49
N ASP A 46 -11.32 -9.18 -10.57
CA ASP A 46 -11.85 -9.69 -11.82
C ASP A 46 -11.48 -11.16 -11.89
N TYR A 47 -12.47 -12.02 -11.68
CA TYR A 47 -12.24 -13.43 -11.59
C TYR A 47 -12.14 -14.06 -12.98
N MET A 48 -11.13 -14.90 -13.16
CA MET A 48 -10.98 -15.69 -14.37
C MET A 48 -10.82 -14.85 -15.64
N VAL A 49 -10.16 -13.69 -15.53
CA VAL A 49 -9.77 -12.94 -16.71
C VAL A 49 -8.76 -13.76 -17.49
N ALA A 50 -8.79 -13.72 -18.77
CA ALA A 50 -7.88 -14.38 -19.70
C ALA A 50 -7.11 -15.59 -19.14
N ARG A 51 -7.34 -16.79 -19.64
CA ARG A 51 -6.67 -18.04 -19.25
C ARG A 51 -6.88 -18.42 -17.79
N ALA A 52 -8.06 -18.12 -17.25
CA ALA A 52 -8.45 -18.49 -15.89
C ALA A 52 -7.53 -17.87 -14.81
N THR A 53 -7.02 -16.70 -15.04
CA THR A 53 -6.19 -15.95 -14.10
C THR A 53 -7.00 -14.81 -13.49
N ASP A 54 -7.03 -14.73 -12.16
CA ASP A 54 -7.71 -13.63 -11.46
C ASP A 54 -6.84 -12.38 -11.46
N LEU A 55 -7.52 -11.24 -11.53
CA LEU A 55 -6.88 -9.92 -11.51
C LEU A 55 -7.50 -9.10 -10.38
N ALA A 56 -6.69 -8.56 -9.48
CA ALA A 56 -7.17 -7.77 -8.37
C ALA A 56 -6.46 -6.43 -8.28
N VAL A 57 -7.16 -5.42 -7.76
CA VAL A 57 -6.57 -4.11 -7.48
C VAL A 57 -6.64 -3.86 -5.99
N PHE A 58 -5.48 -3.73 -5.35
CA PHE A 58 -5.37 -3.41 -3.94
C PHE A 58 -5.03 -1.94 -3.76
N SER A 59 -5.58 -1.33 -2.71
CA SER A 59 -5.21 0.01 -2.29
C SER A 59 -4.28 -0.07 -1.08
N VAL A 60 -3.17 0.63 -1.17
CA VAL A 60 -2.19 0.76 -0.09
C VAL A 60 -2.17 2.22 0.33
N LEU A 61 -2.59 2.50 1.55
CA LEU A 61 -2.64 3.86 2.09
C LEU A 61 -1.42 4.13 2.95
N VAL A 62 -0.71 5.21 2.64
CA VAL A 62 0.41 5.69 3.43
C VAL A 62 -0.02 6.97 4.14
N LEU A 63 0.05 7.00 5.46
CA LEU A 63 -0.24 8.18 6.28
C LEU A 63 1.05 8.59 6.98
N VAL A 64 1.42 9.86 6.89
CA VAL A 64 2.74 10.32 7.32
C VAL A 64 2.68 11.15 8.60
N GLY A 65 1.90 12.20 8.64
CA GLY A 65 1.86 13.09 9.80
C GLY A 65 1.12 14.38 9.48
N PRO A 66 1.19 15.38 10.38
CA PRO A 66 0.48 16.63 10.18
C PRO A 66 1.02 17.39 8.96
N ARG A 67 0.26 18.40 8.53
CA ARG A 67 0.67 19.26 7.41
C ARG A 67 1.82 20.17 7.82
N ASP A 68 3.04 19.67 7.68
CA ASP A 68 4.24 20.47 7.92
C ASP A 68 5.34 20.04 6.92
N PRO A 69 6.43 20.84 6.80
CA PRO A 69 7.48 20.55 5.84
C PRO A 69 8.18 19.19 6.09
N THR A 70 8.34 18.79 7.33
CA THR A 70 8.97 17.51 7.67
C THR A 70 8.14 16.33 7.19
N SER A 71 6.83 16.36 7.43
CA SER A 71 5.91 15.33 6.95
C SER A 71 5.86 15.28 5.43
N GLN A 72 5.89 16.45 4.77
CA GLN A 72 5.92 16.50 3.32
C GLN A 72 7.16 15.82 2.75
N GLU A 73 8.33 16.05 3.32
CA GLU A 73 9.56 15.42 2.87
C GLU A 73 9.49 13.90 3.02
N VAL A 74 8.96 13.40 4.12
CA VAL A 74 8.77 11.96 4.34
C VAL A 74 7.81 11.39 3.32
N LEU A 75 6.69 12.07 3.08
CA LEU A 75 5.70 11.64 2.08
C LEU A 75 6.32 11.57 0.68
N GLU A 76 7.11 12.57 0.30
CA GLU A 76 7.81 12.56 -0.98
C GLU A 76 8.78 11.37 -1.10
N GLY A 77 9.38 10.94 0.00
CA GLY A 77 10.19 9.74 0.04
C GLY A 77 9.40 8.48 -0.31
N PHE A 78 8.18 8.34 0.21
CA PHE A 78 7.30 7.23 -0.14
C PHE A 78 6.85 7.29 -1.60
N MET A 79 6.64 8.48 -2.13
CA MET A 79 6.17 8.69 -3.50
C MET A 79 7.25 8.56 -4.56
N SER A 80 8.53 8.68 -4.17
CA SER A 80 9.65 8.63 -5.10
C SER A 80 9.79 7.25 -5.73
N GLY A 81 10.32 7.19 -6.95
CA GLY A 81 10.53 5.93 -7.65
C GLY A 81 11.68 5.10 -7.09
N THR A 82 12.56 5.71 -6.29
CA THR A 82 13.71 5.05 -5.67
C THR A 82 13.90 5.58 -4.25
N GLY A 83 14.70 4.87 -3.44
CA GLY A 83 15.03 5.27 -2.07
C GLY A 83 14.48 4.31 -1.03
N ASP A 84 14.92 4.49 0.22
CA ASP A 84 14.61 3.56 1.31
C ASP A 84 13.12 3.50 1.65
N LEU A 85 12.38 4.61 1.43
CA LEU A 85 10.95 4.68 1.71
C LEU A 85 10.09 4.46 0.46
N SER A 86 10.69 4.30 -0.72
CA SER A 86 9.93 4.17 -1.97
C SER A 86 9.04 2.94 -1.98
N ILE A 87 7.74 3.16 -2.12
CA ILE A 87 6.76 2.08 -2.28
C ILE A 87 7.01 1.34 -3.60
N ARG A 88 7.28 2.08 -4.67
CA ARG A 88 7.57 1.48 -5.98
C ARG A 88 8.78 0.55 -5.91
N GLU A 89 9.87 1.00 -5.31
CA GLU A 89 11.09 0.19 -5.20
C GLU A 89 10.84 -1.05 -4.33
N ALA A 90 10.15 -0.89 -3.21
CA ALA A 90 9.82 -2.01 -2.33
C ALA A 90 9.01 -3.08 -3.05
N LEU A 91 7.99 -2.69 -3.83
CA LEU A 91 7.14 -3.63 -4.55
C LEU A 91 7.87 -4.25 -5.75
N TYR A 92 8.68 -3.48 -6.45
CA TYR A 92 9.35 -3.94 -7.69
C TYR A 92 10.64 -4.71 -7.42
N THR A 93 11.08 -4.79 -6.19
CA THR A 93 12.20 -5.66 -5.79
C THR A 93 11.85 -7.13 -6.05
N ASP A 94 10.60 -7.53 -5.78
CA ASP A 94 10.10 -8.85 -6.13
C ASP A 94 8.64 -8.74 -6.59
N ARG A 95 8.44 -8.69 -7.89
CA ARG A 95 7.10 -8.50 -8.47
C ARG A 95 6.21 -9.75 -8.37
N THR A 96 6.74 -10.86 -7.91
CA THR A 96 5.97 -12.08 -7.66
C THR A 96 5.61 -12.25 -6.19
N LEU A 97 6.06 -11.36 -5.32
CA LEU A 97 5.84 -11.42 -3.87
C LEU A 97 6.22 -12.79 -3.29
N GLY A 98 7.42 -13.27 -3.62
CA GLY A 98 7.88 -14.57 -3.17
C GLY A 98 7.12 -15.73 -3.81
N ALA A 99 6.75 -15.60 -5.07
CA ALA A 99 5.97 -16.58 -5.84
C ALA A 99 4.51 -16.75 -5.39
N VAL A 100 3.98 -15.81 -4.61
CA VAL A 100 2.57 -15.80 -4.21
C VAL A 100 1.67 -15.41 -5.38
N VAL A 101 2.14 -14.52 -6.25
CA VAL A 101 1.41 -14.04 -7.43
C VAL A 101 2.28 -14.17 -8.67
N SER A 102 1.65 -14.11 -9.85
CA SER A 102 2.40 -14.13 -11.11
C SER A 102 3.10 -12.81 -11.40
N ASN A 103 2.45 -11.70 -11.07
CA ASN A 103 3.00 -10.36 -11.30
C ASN A 103 2.24 -9.32 -10.50
N LEU A 104 2.89 -8.19 -10.23
CA LEU A 104 2.24 -7.00 -9.71
C LEU A 104 2.65 -5.78 -10.53
N ARG A 105 1.78 -4.78 -10.55
CA ARG A 105 2.04 -3.52 -11.22
C ARG A 105 1.47 -2.38 -10.39
N LEU A 106 2.29 -1.36 -10.11
CA LEU A 106 1.82 -0.14 -9.47
C LEU A 106 1.10 0.71 -10.53
N LEU A 107 -0.20 0.91 -10.37
CA LEU A 107 -1.03 1.61 -11.35
C LEU A 107 -0.87 3.12 -11.25
N ASP A 108 -1.12 3.65 -10.06
CA ASP A 108 -1.09 5.09 -9.82
C ASP A 108 -0.96 5.39 -8.33
N MET A 109 -0.84 6.66 -8.03
CA MET A 109 -0.79 7.18 -6.67
C MET A 109 -1.57 8.49 -6.63
N THR A 110 -2.34 8.67 -5.57
CA THR A 110 -3.08 9.92 -5.30
C THR A 110 -2.70 10.39 -3.91
N SER A 111 -2.21 11.63 -3.80
CA SER A 111 -1.87 12.23 -2.51
C SER A 111 -3.02 13.10 -2.01
N GLY A 112 -3.10 13.30 -0.70
CA GLY A 112 -4.15 14.12 -0.12
C GLY A 112 -4.05 14.22 1.40
N ALA A 113 -5.10 14.79 1.98
CA ALA A 113 -5.25 14.90 3.42
C ALA A 113 -6.31 13.90 3.89
N TYR A 114 -6.03 13.27 5.02
CA TYR A 114 -6.88 12.24 5.60
C TYR A 114 -7.18 12.56 7.06
N THR A 115 -8.35 12.17 7.53
CA THR A 115 -8.75 12.34 8.93
C THR A 115 -8.54 11.03 9.67
N LEU A 116 -7.75 11.06 10.76
CA LEU A 116 -7.46 9.86 11.55
C LEU A 116 -8.62 9.41 12.41
N ASN A 117 -9.37 10.37 12.97
CA ASN A 117 -10.48 10.09 13.88
C ASN A 117 -11.79 10.65 13.34
N VAL A 118 -12.84 9.87 13.44
CA VAL A 118 -14.19 10.33 13.08
C VAL A 118 -14.61 11.45 14.03
N GLY A 119 -14.84 12.63 13.48
CA GLY A 119 -15.21 13.82 14.25
C GLY A 119 -14.07 14.51 14.97
N GLY A 120 -12.82 14.08 14.74
CA GLY A 120 -11.63 14.73 15.28
C GLY A 120 -11.00 15.71 14.29
N ASP A 121 -10.12 16.55 14.80
CA ASP A 121 -9.38 17.55 14.00
C ASP A 121 -8.03 17.02 13.52
N ASP A 122 -7.75 15.75 13.72
CA ASP A 122 -6.46 15.13 13.40
C ASP A 122 -6.37 14.83 11.91
N THR A 123 -5.97 15.85 11.14
CA THR A 123 -5.75 15.74 9.72
C THR A 123 -4.27 15.42 9.46
N VAL A 124 -4.02 14.40 8.67
CA VAL A 124 -2.67 14.01 8.26
C VAL A 124 -2.56 14.02 6.75
N ILE A 125 -1.35 14.21 6.25
CA ILE A 125 -1.08 14.05 4.83
C ILE A 125 -0.70 12.60 4.54
N GLY A 126 -1.03 12.15 3.35
CA GLY A 126 -0.74 10.79 2.93
C GLY A 126 -0.92 10.59 1.46
N ALA A 127 -0.82 9.34 1.04
CA ALA A 127 -1.00 8.95 -0.35
C ALA A 127 -1.61 7.56 -0.43
N GLU A 128 -2.44 7.35 -1.45
CA GLU A 128 -3.02 6.06 -1.77
C GLU A 128 -2.37 5.53 -3.04
N PHE A 129 -1.82 4.32 -2.95
CA PHE A 129 -1.21 3.63 -4.08
C PHE A 129 -2.13 2.51 -4.52
N ARG A 130 -2.40 2.43 -5.81
CA ARG A 130 -3.19 1.34 -6.37
C ARG A 130 -2.27 0.32 -7.03
N VAL A 131 -2.38 -0.92 -6.59
CA VAL A 131 -1.52 -2.02 -7.02
C VAL A 131 -2.37 -3.09 -7.70
N GLU A 132 -2.03 -3.39 -8.96
CA GLU A 132 -2.69 -4.45 -9.71
C GLU A 132 -1.94 -5.77 -9.49
N ILE A 133 -2.66 -6.79 -9.08
CA ILE A 133 -2.13 -8.13 -8.81
C ILE A 133 -2.69 -9.11 -9.84
N THR A 134 -1.80 -9.83 -10.50
CA THR A 134 -2.14 -10.94 -11.39
C THR A 134 -1.79 -12.24 -10.68
N ALA A 135 -2.79 -13.03 -10.39
CA ALA A 135 -2.61 -14.28 -9.64
C ALA A 135 -1.92 -15.38 -10.44
#